data_a0739b3ffc205c298a31f499f39cdd02
#
_entry.id   a0739b3ffc205c298a31f499f39cdd02
#
_cell.length_a   1.000
_cell.length_b   1.000
_cell.length_c   1.000
_cell.angle_alpha   90.00
_cell.angle_beta   90.00
_cell.angle_gamma   90.00
#
_symmetry.space_group_name_H-M   'P 1'
#
loop_
_entity.id
_entity.type
_entity.pdbx_description
1 polymer ?
#
loop_
_entity_poly.entity_id
_entity_poly.type
_entity_poly.pdbx_seq_one_letter_code
_entity_poly.pdbx_strand_id
1 'polypeptide(L)'
;MSTHNFTVTRSSNRKHLIAVIDGPNMSSLGKRSKKVYGNIQSLDELKECVRNFGEQLGVEVENFSSNHMGDILEYIHESAHRVDGYIINPAGLTTIGEGVRHALEDTELPVMEVHFSNIAASAGAARGLGGGSIQSSFTHTATGICMGMRHYSYLAALTALTLALDDQSFLGAPSGQQ
;
A
#
# COMPACT_ATOMS: atom_id res chain seq x y z
N MET A 1 -26.66 -13.42 17.74
CA MET A 1 -26.17 -12.41 16.79
C MET A 1 -25.55 -13.16 15.62
N SER A 2 -26.09 -13.00 14.41
CA SER A 2 -25.55 -13.68 13.22
C SER A 2 -24.23 -13.05 12.86
N THR A 3 -23.13 -13.79 12.98
CA THR A 3 -21.83 -13.39 12.46
C THR A 3 -21.88 -13.57 10.95
N HIS A 4 -22.15 -12.48 10.22
CA HIS A 4 -21.95 -12.49 8.78
C HIS A 4 -20.44 -12.58 8.52
N ASN A 5 -19.96 -13.78 8.25
CA ASN A 5 -18.61 -13.98 7.74
C ASN A 5 -18.61 -13.45 6.30
N PHE A 6 -18.07 -12.26 6.10
CA PHE A 6 -17.78 -11.75 4.78
C PHE A 6 -16.53 -12.48 4.25
N THR A 7 -16.70 -13.27 3.23
CA THR A 7 -15.58 -13.97 2.57
C THR A 7 -15.36 -13.35 1.21
N VAL A 8 -14.17 -12.84 0.97
CA VAL A 8 -13.74 -12.43 -0.37
C VAL A 8 -13.50 -13.70 -1.17
N THR A 9 -14.26 -13.89 -2.24
CA THR A 9 -14.07 -15.04 -3.13
C THR A 9 -12.95 -14.73 -4.12
N ARG A 10 -11.87 -15.48 -4.06
CA ARG A 10 -10.74 -15.43 -4.99
C ARG A 10 -10.96 -16.38 -6.17
N SER A 11 -10.49 -16.00 -7.34
CA SER A 11 -10.52 -16.85 -8.55
C SER A 11 -9.30 -17.79 -8.65
N SER A 12 -8.29 -17.61 -7.79
CA SER A 12 -7.08 -18.43 -7.72
C SER A 12 -6.77 -18.86 -6.29
N ASN A 13 -6.15 -20.01 -6.14
CA ASN A 13 -5.59 -20.51 -4.88
C ASN A 13 -4.10 -20.18 -4.72
N ARG A 14 -3.50 -19.43 -5.65
CA ARG A 14 -2.09 -19.04 -5.58
C ARG A 14 -1.85 -18.18 -4.36
N LYS A 15 -0.85 -18.54 -3.57
CA LYS A 15 -0.42 -17.74 -2.43
C LYS A 15 0.55 -16.66 -2.92
N HIS A 16 -0.01 -15.49 -3.28
CA HIS A 16 0.80 -14.34 -3.68
C HIS A 16 1.61 -13.80 -2.49
N LEU A 17 2.82 -13.31 -2.76
CA LEU A 17 3.63 -12.54 -1.82
C LEU A 17 3.55 -11.07 -2.18
N ILE A 18 2.99 -10.25 -1.29
CA ILE A 18 2.80 -8.81 -1.50
C ILE A 18 3.69 -8.04 -0.53
N ALA A 19 4.57 -7.19 -1.08
CA ALA A 19 5.38 -6.29 -0.29
C ALA A 19 4.59 -5.03 0.11
N VAL A 20 4.64 -4.68 1.39
CA VAL A 20 4.03 -3.45 1.92
C VAL A 20 5.13 -2.54 2.44
N ILE A 21 5.31 -1.39 1.80
CA ILE A 21 6.37 -0.42 2.07
C ILE A 21 5.79 0.82 2.74
N ASP A 22 6.35 1.18 3.89
CA ASP A 22 6.02 2.40 4.62
C ASP A 22 7.20 3.37 4.63
N GLY A 23 7.04 4.52 4.01
CA GLY A 23 8.05 5.56 3.87
C GLY A 23 8.30 6.39 5.13
N PRO A 24 9.13 7.45 5.02
CA PRO A 24 9.54 8.29 6.14
C PRO A 24 8.38 8.84 6.96
N ASN A 25 8.60 8.94 8.28
CA ASN A 25 7.65 9.36 9.30
C ASN A 25 6.58 8.32 9.70
N MET A 26 6.47 7.19 9.03
CA MET A 26 5.54 6.13 9.47
C MET A 26 5.97 5.50 10.79
N SER A 27 7.26 5.50 11.11
CA SER A 27 7.79 5.09 12.43
C SER A 27 7.20 5.90 13.60
N SER A 28 6.68 7.11 13.35
CA SER A 28 6.05 7.96 14.34
C SER A 28 4.51 7.90 14.34
N LEU A 29 3.90 6.91 13.71
CA LEU A 29 2.46 6.79 13.48
C LEU A 29 1.63 6.99 14.76
N GLY A 30 1.98 6.32 15.85
CA GLY A 30 1.25 6.41 17.13
C GLY A 30 1.31 7.77 17.82
N LYS A 31 2.26 8.62 17.44
CA LYS A 31 2.42 9.99 17.96
C LYS A 31 1.65 11.03 17.15
N ARG A 32 1.06 10.63 16.01
CA ARG A 32 0.37 11.53 15.09
C ARG A 32 -1.09 11.75 15.51
N SER A 33 -1.74 12.79 14.94
CA SER A 33 -3.11 13.16 15.25
C SER A 33 -4.09 11.99 15.03
N LYS A 34 -4.75 11.54 16.09
CA LYS A 34 -5.79 10.50 16.03
C LYS A 34 -6.97 10.87 15.14
N LYS A 35 -7.23 12.19 14.98
CA LYS A 35 -8.29 12.69 14.11
C LYS A 35 -8.04 12.28 12.65
N VAL A 36 -6.79 12.30 12.20
CA VAL A 36 -6.36 11.95 10.83
C VAL A 36 -6.01 10.47 10.73
N TYR A 37 -5.17 9.99 11.64
CA TYR A 37 -4.55 8.66 11.54
C TYR A 37 -5.32 7.54 12.27
N GLY A 38 -6.34 7.88 13.06
CA GLY A 38 -7.14 6.88 13.78
C GLY A 38 -6.48 6.40 15.07
N ASN A 39 -6.90 5.22 15.52
CA ASN A 39 -6.51 4.66 16.82
C ASN A 39 -5.31 3.69 16.75
N ILE A 40 -4.73 3.47 15.59
CA ILE A 40 -3.51 2.66 15.44
C ILE A 40 -2.41 3.27 16.32
N GLN A 41 -1.86 2.47 17.23
CA GLN A 41 -0.95 2.94 18.27
C GLN A 41 0.51 2.98 17.80
N SER A 42 0.86 2.20 16.78
CA SER A 42 2.23 2.10 16.26
C SER A 42 2.26 1.61 14.81
N LEU A 43 3.43 1.73 14.19
CA LEU A 43 3.67 1.12 12.89
C LEU A 43 3.64 -0.42 12.98
N ASP A 44 4.10 -0.99 14.10
CA ASP A 44 4.10 -2.45 14.30
C ASP A 44 2.68 -3.00 14.39
N GLU A 45 1.77 -2.29 15.07
CA GLU A 45 0.33 -2.64 15.10
C GLU A 45 -0.28 -2.57 13.69
N LEU A 46 0.09 -1.58 12.87
CA LEU A 46 -0.35 -1.51 11.49
C LEU A 46 0.15 -2.71 10.68
N LYS A 47 1.44 -3.02 10.78
CA LYS A 47 2.06 -4.15 10.09
C LYS A 47 1.41 -5.48 10.46
N GLU A 48 1.14 -5.68 11.75
CA GLU A 48 0.43 -6.86 12.24
C GLU A 48 -1.00 -6.93 11.70
N CYS A 49 -1.74 -5.82 11.73
CA CYS A 49 -3.09 -5.73 11.20
C CYS A 49 -3.13 -6.11 9.70
N VAL A 50 -2.22 -5.57 8.90
CA VAL A 50 -2.16 -5.83 7.46
C VAL A 50 -1.75 -7.29 7.19
N ARG A 51 -0.80 -7.84 7.93
CA ARG A 51 -0.37 -9.24 7.82
C ARG A 51 -1.50 -10.21 8.15
N ASN A 52 -2.16 -10.01 9.28
CA ASN A 52 -3.29 -10.85 9.72
C ASN A 52 -4.46 -10.82 8.70
N PHE A 53 -4.69 -9.66 8.09
CA PHE A 53 -5.68 -9.53 7.02
C PHE A 53 -5.24 -10.25 5.75
N GLY A 54 -3.96 -10.20 5.38
CA GLY A 54 -3.38 -10.96 4.28
C GLY A 54 -3.56 -12.47 4.46
N GLU A 55 -3.33 -12.98 5.67
CA GLU A 55 -3.57 -14.40 6.00
C GLU A 55 -5.05 -14.79 5.79
N GLN A 56 -6.00 -13.92 6.17
CA GLN A 56 -7.42 -14.15 5.93
C GLN A 56 -7.79 -14.15 4.43
N LEU A 57 -7.07 -13.36 3.62
CA LEU A 57 -7.20 -13.36 2.16
C LEU A 57 -6.46 -14.52 1.50
N GLY A 58 -5.65 -15.28 2.24
CA GLY A 58 -4.84 -16.37 1.70
C GLY A 58 -3.60 -15.88 0.92
N VAL A 59 -3.05 -14.73 1.27
CA VAL A 59 -1.81 -14.18 0.71
C VAL A 59 -0.77 -13.96 1.80
N GLU A 60 0.48 -13.87 1.39
CA GLU A 60 1.60 -13.55 2.27
C GLU A 60 1.94 -12.06 2.15
N VAL A 61 2.19 -11.43 3.30
CA VAL A 61 2.53 -10.01 3.38
C VAL A 61 3.91 -9.84 3.98
N GLU A 62 4.80 -9.21 3.23
CA GLU A 62 6.10 -8.79 3.69
C GLU A 62 6.10 -7.28 3.94
N ASN A 63 6.36 -6.87 5.19
CA ASN A 63 6.38 -5.46 5.56
C ASN A 63 7.80 -4.93 5.59
N PHE A 64 8.03 -3.81 4.92
CA PHE A 64 9.26 -3.03 4.99
C PHE A 64 8.97 -1.58 5.38
N SER A 65 9.87 -0.93 6.10
CA SER A 65 9.74 0.49 6.42
C SER A 65 11.08 1.12 6.68
N SER A 66 11.29 2.32 6.16
CA SER A 66 12.47 3.12 6.46
C SER A 66 12.19 4.62 6.39
N ASN A 67 12.94 5.40 7.17
CA ASN A 67 13.02 6.85 7.04
C ASN A 67 14.05 7.29 5.98
N HIS A 68 14.79 6.36 5.40
CA HIS A 68 15.82 6.62 4.40
C HIS A 68 15.38 6.11 3.03
N MET A 69 15.39 7.00 2.05
CA MET A 69 15.01 6.66 0.69
C MET A 69 15.91 5.57 0.09
N GLY A 70 17.21 5.59 0.40
CA GLY A 70 18.17 4.59 -0.07
C GLY A 70 17.80 3.17 0.37
N ASP A 71 17.42 2.99 1.64
CA ASP A 71 17.01 1.67 2.15
C ASP A 71 15.77 1.14 1.42
N ILE A 72 14.83 2.05 1.06
CA ILE A 72 13.63 1.68 0.32
C ILE A 72 13.99 1.26 -1.11
N LEU A 73 14.92 1.96 -1.75
CA LEU A 73 15.43 1.60 -3.08
C LEU A 73 16.08 0.21 -3.07
N GLU A 74 17.01 -0.02 -2.14
CA GLU A 74 17.69 -1.32 -2.03
C GLU A 74 16.66 -2.45 -1.78
N TYR A 75 15.69 -2.22 -0.88
CA TYR A 75 14.64 -3.19 -0.64
C TYR A 75 13.82 -3.52 -1.90
N ILE A 76 13.46 -2.52 -2.72
CA ILE A 76 12.73 -2.75 -3.98
C ILE A 76 13.58 -3.59 -4.94
N HIS A 77 14.84 -3.22 -5.14
CA HIS A 77 15.77 -3.96 -6.01
C HIS A 77 15.94 -5.42 -5.57
N GLU A 78 16.08 -5.65 -4.25
CA GLU A 78 16.25 -7.00 -3.69
C GLU A 78 14.96 -7.83 -3.72
N SER A 79 13.79 -7.20 -3.61
CA SER A 79 12.50 -7.92 -3.51
C SER A 79 11.83 -8.17 -4.86
N ALA A 80 12.18 -7.42 -5.91
CA ALA A 80 11.50 -7.44 -7.21
C ALA A 80 11.38 -8.83 -7.86
N HIS A 81 12.36 -9.72 -7.62
CA HIS A 81 12.37 -11.05 -8.22
C HIS A 81 11.54 -12.11 -7.45
N ARG A 82 11.00 -11.76 -6.27
CA ARG A 82 10.30 -12.72 -5.39
C ARG A 82 8.89 -12.30 -4.97
N VAL A 83 8.54 -11.01 -5.10
CA VAL A 83 7.18 -10.52 -4.77
C VAL A 83 6.31 -10.49 -6.03
N ASP A 84 5.01 -10.57 -5.84
CA ASP A 84 4.03 -10.50 -6.93
C ASP A 84 3.50 -9.07 -7.15
N GLY A 85 3.70 -8.17 -6.20
CA GLY A 85 3.28 -6.77 -6.29
C GLY A 85 3.59 -5.97 -5.04
N TYR A 86 3.36 -4.67 -5.12
CA TYR A 86 3.69 -3.72 -4.06
C TYR A 86 2.48 -2.93 -3.59
N ILE A 87 2.46 -2.66 -2.30
CA ILE A 87 1.64 -1.60 -1.69
C ILE A 87 2.61 -0.61 -1.08
N ILE A 88 2.53 0.66 -1.46
CA ILE A 88 3.41 1.70 -0.92
C ILE A 88 2.63 2.83 -0.28
N ASN A 89 2.96 3.15 0.97
CA ASN A 89 2.66 4.45 1.56
C ASN A 89 3.91 5.32 1.46
N PRO A 90 4.00 6.25 0.50
CA PRO A 90 5.19 7.07 0.32
C PRO A 90 5.46 7.97 1.53
N ALA A 91 4.41 8.35 2.27
CA ALA A 91 4.47 9.19 3.46
C ALA A 91 5.31 10.47 3.22
N GLY A 92 6.48 10.60 3.84
CA GLY A 92 7.36 11.76 3.65
C GLY A 92 7.93 11.90 2.22
N LEU A 93 7.86 10.85 1.40
CA LEU A 93 8.34 10.89 0.01
C LEU A 93 7.24 11.22 -1.00
N THR A 94 6.01 11.48 -0.57
CA THR A 94 4.85 11.67 -1.46
C THR A 94 5.14 12.61 -2.64
N THR A 95 5.84 13.72 -2.42
CA THR A 95 6.12 14.74 -3.45
C THR A 95 7.58 14.78 -3.93
N ILE A 96 8.46 13.99 -3.33
CA ILE A 96 9.91 14.04 -3.59
C ILE A 96 10.54 12.66 -3.83
N GLY A 97 9.72 11.61 -3.89
CA GLY A 97 10.20 10.23 -3.96
C GLY A 97 10.43 9.69 -5.37
N GLU A 98 10.85 10.53 -6.31
CA GLU A 98 11.03 10.15 -7.74
C GLU A 98 11.93 8.92 -7.92
N GLY A 99 13.02 8.80 -7.16
CA GLY A 99 13.90 7.64 -7.25
C GLY A 99 13.18 6.33 -6.88
N VAL A 100 12.38 6.36 -5.80
CA VAL A 100 11.59 5.19 -5.37
C VAL A 100 10.48 4.87 -6.38
N ARG A 101 9.84 5.90 -6.95
CA ARG A 101 8.84 5.73 -8.01
C ARG A 101 9.44 5.02 -9.23
N HIS A 102 10.60 5.47 -9.72
CA HIS A 102 11.30 4.85 -10.83
C HIS A 102 11.68 3.40 -10.53
N ALA A 103 12.21 3.12 -9.33
CA ALA A 103 12.53 1.75 -8.94
C ALA A 103 11.32 0.82 -8.95
N LEU A 104 10.14 1.32 -8.51
CA LEU A 104 8.89 0.55 -8.58
C LEU A 104 8.44 0.32 -10.03
N GLU A 105 8.57 1.33 -10.90
CA GLU A 105 8.27 1.19 -12.35
C GLU A 105 9.16 0.14 -13.00
N ASP A 106 10.46 0.16 -12.69
CA ASP A 106 11.44 -0.77 -13.28
C ASP A 106 11.16 -2.23 -12.89
N THR A 107 10.38 -2.47 -11.82
CA THR A 107 9.97 -3.84 -11.46
C THR A 107 8.95 -4.44 -12.43
N GLU A 108 8.21 -3.62 -13.17
CA GLU A 108 7.07 -3.99 -14.00
C GLU A 108 5.93 -4.70 -13.24
N LEU A 109 5.98 -4.70 -11.90
CA LEU A 109 4.97 -5.29 -11.04
C LEU A 109 3.85 -4.29 -10.72
N PRO A 110 2.62 -4.76 -10.44
CA PRO A 110 1.54 -3.88 -10.05
C PRO A 110 1.83 -3.22 -8.69
N VAL A 111 1.54 -1.92 -8.61
CA VAL A 111 1.78 -1.08 -7.43
C VAL A 111 0.49 -0.40 -6.98
N MET A 112 0.13 -0.58 -5.72
CA MET A 112 -0.96 0.17 -5.08
C MET A 112 -0.39 1.28 -4.20
N GLU A 113 -0.73 2.54 -4.51
CA GLU A 113 -0.41 3.67 -3.63
C GLU A 113 -1.45 3.78 -2.52
N VAL A 114 -1.01 3.93 -1.27
CA VAL A 114 -1.92 4.08 -0.13
C VAL A 114 -1.59 5.29 0.73
N HIS A 115 -2.63 5.93 1.27
CA HIS A 115 -2.48 7.00 2.25
C HIS A 115 -3.54 6.89 3.35
N PHE A 116 -3.18 7.20 4.60
CA PHE A 116 -4.11 7.29 5.72
C PHE A 116 -5.13 8.40 5.53
N SER A 117 -4.65 9.58 5.12
CA SER A 117 -5.48 10.75 4.83
C SER A 117 -5.83 10.83 3.35
N ASN A 118 -6.88 11.56 3.01
CA ASN A 118 -7.12 11.96 1.63
C ASN A 118 -6.20 13.14 1.29
N ILE A 119 -5.08 12.86 0.62
CA ILE A 119 -4.09 13.88 0.26
C ILE A 119 -4.59 14.80 -0.86
N ALA A 120 -5.58 14.38 -1.63
CA ALA A 120 -6.21 15.19 -2.68
C ALA A 120 -7.31 16.12 -2.15
N ALA A 121 -7.68 16.01 -0.87
CA ALA A 121 -8.72 16.84 -0.29
C ALA A 121 -8.28 18.30 -0.16
N SER A 122 -9.19 19.20 -0.43
CA SER A 122 -9.00 20.64 -0.22
C SER A 122 -8.83 20.97 1.26
N ALA A 123 -8.24 22.15 1.55
CA ALA A 123 -8.11 22.66 2.92
C ALA A 123 -9.47 22.68 3.63
N GLY A 124 -9.49 22.16 4.87
CA GLY A 124 -10.71 22.09 5.67
C GLY A 124 -11.58 20.85 5.44
N ALA A 125 -11.30 20.03 4.44
CA ALA A 125 -11.99 18.76 4.27
C ALA A 125 -11.68 17.77 5.41
N ALA A 126 -12.67 16.95 5.77
CA ALA A 126 -12.48 15.90 6.76
C ALA A 126 -11.34 14.97 6.31
N ARG A 127 -10.34 14.80 7.20
CA ARG A 127 -9.11 14.02 6.96
C ARG A 127 -8.17 14.53 5.87
N GLY A 128 -8.36 15.75 5.37
CA GLY A 128 -7.33 16.45 4.61
C GLY A 128 -6.17 16.86 5.52
N LEU A 129 -5.03 17.14 4.94
CA LEU A 129 -3.83 17.55 5.69
C LEU A 129 -3.85 19.05 6.11
N GLY A 130 -4.93 19.76 5.81
CA GLY A 130 -5.13 21.16 6.23
C GLY A 130 -4.38 22.22 5.41
N GLY A 131 -3.47 21.82 4.54
CA GLY A 131 -2.66 22.72 3.71
C GLY A 131 -3.06 22.83 2.24
N GLY A 132 -4.18 22.24 1.85
CA GLY A 132 -4.60 22.07 0.46
C GLY A 132 -4.31 20.65 -0.05
N SER A 133 -4.65 20.41 -1.32
CA SER A 133 -4.37 19.13 -1.96
C SER A 133 -2.87 18.96 -2.21
N ILE A 134 -2.39 17.73 -2.00
CA ILE A 134 -1.03 17.32 -2.34
C ILE A 134 -1.12 16.40 -3.56
N GLN A 135 -0.34 16.69 -4.56
CA GLN A 135 -0.15 15.81 -5.70
C GLN A 135 1.02 14.88 -5.41
N SER A 136 0.73 13.58 -5.40
CA SER A 136 1.78 12.57 -5.23
C SER A 136 2.53 12.33 -6.54
N SER A 137 3.83 12.18 -6.46
CA SER A 137 4.65 11.77 -7.59
C SER A 137 4.44 10.30 -7.97
N PHE A 138 3.88 9.49 -7.09
CA PHE A 138 3.63 8.07 -7.33
C PHE A 138 2.35 7.79 -8.12
N THR A 139 1.35 8.67 -8.00
CA THR A 139 -0.01 8.43 -8.51
C THR A 139 -0.08 8.08 -9.99
N HIS A 140 0.75 8.71 -10.83
CA HIS A 140 0.68 8.50 -12.28
C HIS A 140 1.37 7.21 -12.76
N THR A 141 2.06 6.51 -11.89
CA THR A 141 2.69 5.21 -12.20
C THR A 141 2.09 4.07 -11.38
N ALA A 142 1.33 4.38 -10.33
CA ALA A 142 0.63 3.39 -9.56
C ALA A 142 -0.50 2.72 -10.38
N THR A 143 -0.64 1.41 -10.23
CA THR A 143 -1.75 0.64 -10.81
C THR A 143 -3.09 1.06 -10.21
N GLY A 144 -3.10 1.38 -8.92
CA GLY A 144 -4.29 1.85 -8.22
C GLY A 144 -3.95 2.64 -6.96
N ILE A 145 -4.96 3.34 -6.41
CA ILE A 145 -4.79 4.23 -5.27
C ILE A 145 -5.91 4.01 -4.25
N CYS A 146 -5.53 3.89 -2.97
CA CYS A 146 -6.46 3.87 -1.84
C CYS A 146 -6.06 4.91 -0.81
N MET A 147 -6.90 5.92 -0.55
CA MET A 147 -6.58 6.98 0.40
C MET A 147 -7.78 7.46 1.23
N GLY A 148 -7.52 8.08 2.38
CA GLY A 148 -8.54 8.74 3.21
C GLY A 148 -9.26 7.82 4.18
N MET A 149 -9.03 6.52 4.15
CA MET A 149 -9.70 5.52 4.97
C MET A 149 -8.82 5.01 6.12
N ARG A 150 -7.80 5.76 6.51
CA ARG A 150 -6.83 5.38 7.56
C ARG A 150 -6.17 4.04 7.21
N HIS A 151 -5.98 3.14 8.18
CA HIS A 151 -5.45 1.79 7.96
C HIS A 151 -6.33 0.93 7.03
N TYR A 152 -7.63 1.23 6.92
CA TYR A 152 -8.51 0.54 5.97
C TYR A 152 -8.11 0.77 4.50
N SER A 153 -7.37 1.85 4.20
CA SER A 153 -6.79 2.04 2.86
C SER A 153 -5.83 0.90 2.49
N TYR A 154 -5.06 0.38 3.46
CA TYR A 154 -4.17 -0.77 3.25
C TYR A 154 -4.95 -2.06 3.00
N LEU A 155 -6.01 -2.29 3.79
CA LEU A 155 -6.84 -3.50 3.66
C LEU A 155 -7.59 -3.50 2.31
N ALA A 156 -8.09 -2.34 1.90
CA ALA A 156 -8.73 -2.19 0.59
C ALA A 156 -7.73 -2.40 -0.56
N ALA A 157 -6.54 -1.81 -0.47
CA ALA A 157 -5.47 -1.99 -1.46
C ALA A 157 -5.02 -3.46 -1.54
N LEU A 158 -4.85 -4.12 -0.39
CA LEU A 158 -4.46 -5.54 -0.33
C LEU A 158 -5.52 -6.43 -0.97
N THR A 159 -6.81 -6.16 -0.70
CA THR A 159 -7.92 -6.89 -1.33
C THR A 159 -7.92 -6.68 -2.83
N ALA A 160 -7.86 -5.43 -3.29
CA ALA A 160 -7.89 -5.09 -4.72
C ALA A 160 -6.71 -5.70 -5.47
N LEU A 161 -5.48 -5.58 -4.92
CA LEU A 161 -4.29 -6.13 -5.53
C LEU A 161 -4.33 -7.67 -5.58
N THR A 162 -4.79 -8.33 -4.52
CA THR A 162 -4.94 -9.79 -4.48
C THR A 162 -5.87 -10.27 -5.59
N LEU A 163 -7.04 -9.64 -5.73
CA LEU A 163 -8.01 -10.00 -6.78
C LEU A 163 -7.49 -9.71 -8.18
N ALA A 164 -6.76 -8.62 -8.35
CA ALA A 164 -6.12 -8.27 -9.62
C ALA A 164 -5.02 -9.26 -10.02
N LEU A 165 -4.22 -9.73 -9.05
CA LEU A 165 -3.20 -10.76 -9.29
C LEU A 165 -3.80 -12.14 -9.61
N ASP A 166 -5.02 -12.42 -9.14
CA ASP A 166 -5.77 -13.62 -9.50
C ASP A 166 -6.37 -13.54 -10.91
N ASP A 167 -6.59 -12.34 -11.43
CA ASP A 167 -7.15 -12.10 -12.76
C ASP A 167 -6.04 -12.08 -13.82
N GLN A 168 -5.96 -13.15 -14.60
CA GLN A 168 -4.94 -13.30 -15.65
C GLN A 168 -5.08 -12.28 -16.79
N SER A 169 -6.21 -11.59 -16.89
CA SER A 169 -6.43 -10.52 -17.86
C SER A 169 -6.11 -9.12 -17.33
N PHE A 170 -5.63 -9.02 -16.08
CA PHE A 170 -5.36 -7.76 -15.42
C PHE A 170 -4.27 -6.94 -16.14
N LEU A 171 -4.54 -5.63 -16.30
CA LEU A 171 -3.63 -4.71 -16.95
C LEU A 171 -2.31 -4.59 -16.13
N GLY A 172 -1.19 -4.84 -16.79
CA GLY A 172 0.13 -4.81 -16.18
C GLY A 172 0.64 -6.18 -15.71
N ALA A 173 -0.15 -7.24 -15.85
CA ALA A 173 0.41 -8.58 -15.71
C ALA A 173 1.48 -8.80 -16.79
N PRO A 174 2.65 -9.38 -16.47
CA PRO A 174 3.69 -9.62 -17.47
C PRO A 174 3.09 -10.38 -18.65
N SER A 175 3.25 -9.86 -19.85
CA SER A 175 2.81 -10.45 -21.13
C SER A 175 3.64 -11.69 -21.50
N GLY A 176 3.89 -12.56 -20.55
CA GLY A 176 4.84 -13.64 -20.62
C GLY A 176 4.30 -15.03 -20.35
N GLN A 177 3.08 -15.33 -20.81
CA GLN A 177 2.66 -16.73 -21.02
C GLN A 177 1.56 -16.75 -22.09
N GLN A 178 1.97 -16.75 -23.34
CA GLN A 178 1.23 -17.35 -24.44
C GLN A 178 1.82 -18.71 -24.75
#